data_765fb07aef48936b78fc17da555b705e
#
_entry.id   765fb07aef48936b78fc17da555b705e
#
_cell.length_a   1.000
_cell.length_b   1.000
_cell.length_c   1.000
_cell.angle_alpha   90.00
_cell.angle_beta   90.00
_cell.angle_gamma   90.00
#
_symmetry.space_group_name_H-M   'P 1'
#
loop_
_entity.id
_entity.type
_entity.pdbx_description
1 polymer ?
#
loop_
_entity_poly.entity_id
_entity_poly.type
_entity_poly.pdbx_seq_one_letter_code
_entity_poly.pdbx_strand_id
1 'polypeptide(L)'
;MTLTPAAQHDQPGSLVLLRHGETQWSKSGQHTGRTDIPLTARGERLGARTAELLTGRVFSLVLTSPLQRASRTAQLAGLTGAETDDNLMEWDYGGYEGLTTHEIRQSAGRSWSVFDDGVIPGATPGESIEQVADRCRTVIDRAMPYLATGDVALVGHGHCLRILASVFLGQDPRLGSQLLLDAGSVSVLRWEREVPVIESWNRTLQQPSTPSPG
;
A
#
# COMPACT_ATOMS: atom_id res chain seq x y z
N MET A 1 -20.92 7.30 5.27
CA MET A 1 -21.17 6.39 6.41
C MET A 1 -20.00 6.58 7.35
N THR A 2 -20.21 7.23 8.46
CA THR A 2 -19.21 7.39 9.52
C THR A 2 -18.97 6.02 10.15
N LEU A 3 -17.71 5.60 10.25
CA LEU A 3 -17.33 4.47 11.07
C LEU A 3 -17.93 4.67 12.46
N THR A 4 -18.75 3.74 12.92
CA THR A 4 -19.45 3.89 14.19
C THR A 4 -18.44 3.72 15.33
N PRO A 5 -18.19 4.74 16.17
CA PRO A 5 -17.07 4.75 17.13
C PRO A 5 -17.48 4.15 18.48
N ALA A 6 -18.18 3.06 18.58
CA ALA A 6 -18.83 2.76 19.85
C ALA A 6 -18.33 1.56 20.67
N ALA A 7 -17.28 0.84 20.32
CA ALA A 7 -16.87 -0.32 21.13
C ALA A 7 -15.41 -0.78 21.02
N GLN A 8 -14.47 0.04 20.56
CA GLN A 8 -13.17 -0.47 20.10
C GLN A 8 -11.95 0.30 20.58
N HIS A 9 -12.04 0.97 21.70
CA HIS A 9 -11.04 1.94 22.13
C HIS A 9 -9.77 1.35 22.78
N ASP A 10 -9.67 0.04 22.87
CA ASP A 10 -8.51 -0.64 23.45
C ASP A 10 -8.07 -1.81 22.56
N GLN A 11 -7.85 -1.53 21.27
CA GLN A 11 -7.33 -2.54 20.34
C GLN A 11 -5.81 -2.66 20.55
N PRO A 12 -5.30 -3.80 21.05
CA PRO A 12 -3.88 -3.99 21.31
C PRO A 12 -3.03 -4.07 20.03
N GLY A 13 -3.65 -4.37 18.87
CA GLY A 13 -3.00 -4.55 17.59
C GLY A 13 -3.02 -3.30 16.72
N SER A 14 -2.17 -3.32 15.70
CA SER A 14 -1.99 -2.25 14.71
C SER A 14 -2.21 -2.79 13.29
N LEU A 15 -2.63 -1.92 12.36
CA LEU A 15 -2.53 -2.20 10.93
C LEU A 15 -1.10 -1.92 10.47
N VAL A 16 -0.42 -2.95 9.99
CA VAL A 16 0.95 -2.89 9.48
C VAL A 16 0.91 -2.95 7.96
N LEU A 17 1.16 -1.82 7.33
CA LEU A 17 1.12 -1.68 5.88
C LEU A 17 2.51 -1.99 5.30
N LEU A 18 2.58 -2.89 4.33
CA LEU A 18 3.80 -3.22 3.60
C LEU A 18 3.60 -2.97 2.12
N ARG A 19 4.31 -2.00 1.54
CA ARG A 19 4.34 -1.82 0.09
C ARG A 19 5.28 -2.86 -0.54
N HIS A 20 4.86 -3.48 -1.64
CA HIS A 20 5.69 -4.42 -2.38
C HIS A 20 7.08 -3.85 -2.73
N GLY A 21 8.05 -4.74 -2.92
CA GLY A 21 9.41 -4.39 -3.35
C GLY A 21 9.46 -3.76 -4.75
N GLU A 22 10.64 -3.33 -5.18
CA GLU A 22 10.84 -2.70 -6.49
C GLU A 22 10.45 -3.65 -7.64
N THR A 23 9.74 -3.11 -8.64
CA THR A 23 9.49 -3.72 -9.95
C THR A 23 10.13 -2.88 -11.04
N GLN A 24 10.22 -3.41 -12.26
CA GLN A 24 10.77 -2.63 -13.39
C GLN A 24 9.99 -1.32 -13.61
N TRP A 25 8.66 -1.36 -13.51
CA TRP A 25 7.83 -0.17 -13.73
C TRP A 25 7.85 0.79 -12.54
N SER A 26 7.92 0.32 -11.30
CA SER A 26 8.11 1.23 -10.16
C SER A 26 9.44 1.96 -10.21
N LYS A 27 10.49 1.32 -10.77
CA LYS A 27 11.80 1.93 -10.98
C LYS A 27 11.79 2.99 -12.10
N SER A 28 11.05 2.76 -13.19
CA SER A 28 10.91 3.71 -14.30
C SER A 28 9.86 4.79 -14.05
N GLY A 29 9.04 4.67 -12.99
CA GLY A 29 7.98 5.62 -12.67
C GLY A 29 6.68 5.40 -13.45
N GLN A 30 6.52 4.24 -14.09
CA GLN A 30 5.30 3.86 -14.80
C GLN A 30 4.21 3.44 -13.82
N HIS A 31 2.99 3.87 -14.06
CA HIS A 31 1.82 3.43 -13.32
C HIS A 31 1.56 1.94 -13.56
N THR A 32 1.55 1.17 -12.49
CA THR A 32 1.40 -0.29 -12.51
C THR A 32 0.16 -0.67 -11.71
N GLY A 33 -0.97 -0.72 -12.34
CA GLY A 33 -2.25 -1.09 -11.73
C GLY A 33 -2.48 -2.59 -11.78
N ARG A 34 -3.21 -3.03 -12.80
CA ARG A 34 -3.63 -4.42 -12.98
C ARG A 34 -2.59 -5.31 -13.66
N THR A 35 -1.61 -4.73 -14.35
CA THR A 35 -0.54 -5.50 -14.98
C THR A 35 0.28 -6.23 -13.91
N ASP A 36 0.36 -7.54 -14.04
CA ASP A 36 1.00 -8.39 -13.03
C ASP A 36 2.45 -8.66 -13.38
N ILE A 37 3.34 -7.72 -13.01
CA ILE A 37 4.79 -7.82 -13.22
C ILE A 37 5.52 -8.25 -11.95
N PRO A 38 6.65 -9.01 -12.09
CA PRO A 38 7.42 -9.50 -10.97
C PRO A 38 8.27 -8.42 -10.30
N LEU A 39 8.80 -8.75 -9.14
CA LEU A 39 9.86 -7.99 -8.48
C LEU A 39 11.15 -8.03 -9.30
N THR A 40 11.96 -6.98 -9.22
CA THR A 40 13.37 -7.02 -9.64
C THR A 40 14.20 -7.77 -8.59
N ALA A 41 15.43 -8.18 -8.93
CA ALA A 41 16.35 -8.74 -7.95
C ALA A 41 16.60 -7.81 -6.75
N ARG A 42 16.55 -6.48 -6.95
CA ARG A 42 16.59 -5.49 -5.87
C ARG A 42 15.30 -5.52 -5.07
N GLY A 43 14.16 -5.62 -5.73
CA GLY A 43 12.85 -5.73 -5.09
C GLY A 43 12.74 -6.95 -4.19
N GLU A 44 13.27 -8.11 -4.60
CA GLU A 44 13.32 -9.31 -3.75
C GLU A 44 14.19 -9.10 -2.51
N ARG A 45 15.37 -8.48 -2.67
CA ARG A 45 16.23 -8.13 -1.52
C ARG A 45 15.53 -7.15 -0.56
N LEU A 46 14.81 -6.15 -1.08
CA LEU A 46 14.03 -5.23 -0.25
C LEU A 46 12.94 -5.99 0.50
N GLY A 47 12.18 -6.86 -0.18
CA GLY A 47 11.15 -7.69 0.44
C GLY A 47 11.72 -8.56 1.58
N ALA A 48 12.84 -9.23 1.37
CA ALA A 48 13.48 -10.05 2.41
C ALA A 48 13.93 -9.19 3.61
N ARG A 49 14.45 -8.00 3.38
CA ARG A 49 14.90 -7.10 4.45
C ARG A 49 13.76 -6.51 5.26
N THR A 50 12.53 -6.42 4.71
CA THR A 50 11.38 -5.95 5.50
C THR A 50 11.08 -6.83 6.70
N ALA A 51 11.49 -8.11 6.70
CA ALA A 51 11.40 -9.00 7.86
C ALA A 51 12.03 -8.37 9.12
N GLU A 52 13.12 -7.61 8.98
CA GLU A 52 13.79 -6.93 10.10
C GLU A 52 12.89 -5.85 10.74
N LEU A 53 12.07 -5.14 9.91
CA LEU A 53 11.13 -4.12 10.38
C LEU A 53 9.88 -4.72 11.04
N LEU A 54 9.63 -6.01 10.82
CA LEU A 54 8.49 -6.75 11.35
C LEU A 54 8.86 -7.57 12.60
N THR A 55 10.14 -7.55 13.00
CA THR A 55 10.64 -8.33 14.14
C THR A 55 9.88 -7.98 15.43
N GLY A 56 9.48 -9.02 16.17
CA GLY A 56 8.77 -8.89 17.43
C GLY A 56 7.26 -8.67 17.30
N ARG A 57 6.72 -8.56 16.09
CA ARG A 57 5.27 -8.47 15.85
C ARG A 57 4.62 -9.85 15.77
N VAL A 58 3.41 -9.94 16.31
CA VAL A 58 2.57 -11.14 16.21
C VAL A 58 1.35 -10.78 15.37
N PHE A 59 1.24 -11.40 14.20
CA PHE A 59 0.14 -11.15 13.29
C PHE A 59 -0.99 -12.14 13.51
N SER A 60 -2.19 -11.61 13.76
CA SER A 60 -3.45 -12.38 13.87
C SER A 60 -4.10 -12.59 12.49
N LEU A 61 -3.76 -11.74 11.52
CA LEU A 61 -4.20 -11.83 10.13
C LEU A 61 -3.12 -11.25 9.21
N VAL A 62 -2.92 -11.88 8.06
CA VAL A 62 -2.09 -11.36 6.97
C VAL A 62 -2.92 -11.34 5.70
N LEU A 63 -3.16 -10.16 5.14
CA LEU A 63 -3.83 -9.97 3.86
C LEU A 63 -2.83 -9.46 2.83
N THR A 64 -2.90 -9.99 1.62
CA THR A 64 -2.05 -9.54 0.51
C THR A 64 -2.87 -9.34 -0.76
N SER A 65 -2.49 -8.34 -1.55
CA SER A 65 -2.95 -8.27 -2.94
C SER A 65 -2.61 -9.56 -3.67
N PRO A 66 -3.48 -10.06 -4.57
CA PRO A 66 -3.21 -11.25 -5.38
C PRO A 66 -2.07 -11.05 -6.38
N LEU A 67 -1.69 -9.79 -6.69
CA LEU A 67 -0.64 -9.51 -7.67
C LEU A 67 0.73 -10.00 -7.16
N GLN A 68 1.45 -10.71 -8.05
CA GLN A 68 2.66 -11.46 -7.68
C GLN A 68 3.72 -10.62 -6.95
N ARG A 69 3.89 -9.35 -7.28
CA ARG A 69 4.82 -8.43 -6.61
C ARG A 69 4.50 -8.24 -5.11
N ALA A 70 3.22 -8.24 -4.75
CA ALA A 70 2.78 -8.11 -3.34
C ALA A 70 2.89 -9.45 -2.62
N SER A 71 2.31 -10.53 -3.17
CA SER A 71 2.34 -11.87 -2.57
C SER A 71 3.78 -12.38 -2.41
N ARG A 72 4.66 -12.12 -3.41
CA ARG A 72 6.09 -12.46 -3.30
C ARG A 72 6.80 -11.64 -2.21
N THR A 73 6.46 -10.36 -2.06
CA THR A 73 7.01 -9.54 -0.98
C THR A 73 6.57 -10.07 0.40
N ALA A 74 5.30 -10.46 0.56
CA ALA A 74 4.81 -11.06 1.81
C ALA A 74 5.60 -12.32 2.17
N GLN A 75 5.82 -13.22 1.21
CA GLN A 75 6.63 -14.44 1.41
C GLN A 75 8.06 -14.11 1.85
N LEU A 76 8.72 -13.18 1.15
CA LEU A 76 10.10 -12.76 1.46
C LEU A 76 10.23 -12.09 2.82
N ALA A 77 9.20 -11.35 3.24
CA ALA A 77 9.12 -10.73 4.56
C ALA A 77 8.83 -11.73 5.69
N GLY A 78 8.66 -13.02 5.38
CA GLY A 78 8.35 -14.05 6.38
C GLY A 78 6.91 -14.04 6.88
N LEU A 79 5.99 -13.35 6.19
CA LEU A 79 4.57 -13.31 6.52
C LEU A 79 3.91 -14.63 6.06
N THR A 80 3.71 -15.54 6.99
CA THR A 80 3.08 -16.86 6.75
C THR A 80 1.57 -16.77 6.84
N GLY A 81 0.85 -17.70 6.16
CA GLY A 81 -0.61 -17.75 6.22
C GLY A 81 -1.31 -16.58 5.54
N ALA A 82 -0.63 -15.91 4.60
CA ALA A 82 -1.21 -14.78 3.89
C ALA A 82 -2.41 -15.22 3.04
N GLU A 83 -3.54 -14.54 3.26
CA GLU A 83 -4.75 -14.66 2.45
C GLU A 83 -4.77 -13.57 1.39
N THR A 84 -5.20 -13.90 0.18
CA THR A 84 -5.37 -12.91 -0.88
C THR A 84 -6.66 -12.11 -0.68
N ASP A 85 -6.59 -10.80 -0.96
CA ASP A 85 -7.74 -9.91 -0.96
C ASP A 85 -7.64 -8.96 -2.16
N ASP A 86 -8.59 -9.08 -3.10
CA ASP A 86 -8.61 -8.28 -4.32
C ASP A 86 -8.78 -6.79 -4.02
N ASN A 87 -9.35 -6.44 -2.87
CA ASN A 87 -9.47 -5.06 -2.43
C ASN A 87 -8.12 -4.40 -2.10
N LEU A 88 -7.03 -5.18 -1.97
CA LEU A 88 -5.67 -4.69 -1.82
C LEU A 88 -4.92 -4.49 -3.15
N MET A 89 -5.53 -4.77 -4.30
CA MET A 89 -4.91 -4.46 -5.60
C MET A 89 -4.61 -2.98 -5.73
N GLU A 90 -3.66 -2.64 -6.60
CA GLU A 90 -3.34 -1.24 -6.91
C GLU A 90 -4.52 -0.57 -7.62
N TRP A 91 -4.53 0.74 -7.67
CA TRP A 91 -5.46 1.55 -8.45
C TRP A 91 -5.48 1.05 -9.90
N ASP A 92 -6.66 0.83 -10.44
CA ASP A 92 -6.82 0.56 -11.86
C ASP A 92 -6.65 1.87 -12.65
N TYR A 93 -5.51 1.99 -13.32
CA TYR A 93 -5.17 3.23 -14.04
C TYR A 93 -5.84 3.35 -15.42
N GLY A 94 -6.60 2.33 -15.86
CA GLY A 94 -7.30 2.37 -17.14
C GLY A 94 -6.38 2.64 -18.31
N GLY A 95 -6.63 3.72 -19.05
CA GLY A 95 -5.82 4.14 -20.19
C GLY A 95 -4.44 4.69 -19.85
N TYR A 96 -4.13 4.89 -18.56
CA TYR A 96 -2.81 5.35 -18.11
C TYR A 96 -1.91 4.21 -17.61
N GLU A 97 -2.37 2.98 -17.69
CA GLU A 97 -1.58 1.80 -17.34
C GLU A 97 -0.28 1.76 -18.16
N GLY A 98 0.86 1.59 -17.50
CA GLY A 98 2.18 1.54 -18.14
C GLY A 98 2.79 2.88 -18.53
N LEU A 99 2.06 4.00 -18.36
CA LEU A 99 2.58 5.35 -18.63
C LEU A 99 3.18 5.97 -17.36
N THR A 100 4.19 6.82 -17.56
CA THR A 100 4.73 7.68 -16.51
C THR A 100 3.88 8.94 -16.34
N THR A 101 3.92 9.58 -15.17
CA THR A 101 3.29 10.89 -14.95
C THR A 101 3.74 11.92 -15.98
N HIS A 102 5.00 11.86 -16.42
CA HIS A 102 5.53 12.79 -17.43
C HIS A 102 4.83 12.60 -18.78
N GLU A 103 4.72 11.38 -19.27
CA GLU A 103 4.03 11.04 -20.53
C GLU A 103 2.56 11.43 -20.50
N ILE A 104 1.88 11.18 -19.37
CA ILE A 104 0.48 11.58 -19.21
C ILE A 104 0.32 13.09 -19.28
N ARG A 105 1.15 13.85 -18.57
CA ARG A 105 1.15 15.33 -18.62
C ARG A 105 1.45 15.87 -20.01
N GLN A 106 2.38 15.25 -20.71
CA GLN A 106 2.74 15.61 -22.08
C GLN A 106 1.54 15.41 -23.03
N SER A 107 0.88 14.26 -22.94
CA SER A 107 -0.30 13.95 -23.74
C SER A 107 -1.51 14.83 -23.40
N ALA A 108 -1.71 15.13 -22.12
CA ALA A 108 -2.81 15.97 -21.65
C ALA A 108 -2.60 17.46 -21.90
N GLY A 109 -1.37 17.91 -22.19
CA GLY A 109 -1.02 19.33 -22.37
C GLY A 109 -1.20 20.19 -21.12
N ARG A 110 -1.30 19.57 -19.93
CA ARG A 110 -1.49 20.22 -18.62
C ARG A 110 -0.87 19.44 -17.48
N SER A 111 -0.83 20.06 -16.30
CA SER A 111 -0.53 19.32 -15.06
C SER A 111 -1.58 18.24 -14.85
N TRP A 112 -1.15 17.09 -14.35
CA TRP A 112 -2.01 15.96 -14.01
C TRP A 112 -1.50 15.26 -12.77
N SER A 113 -2.44 14.83 -11.94
CA SER A 113 -2.22 13.96 -10.78
C SER A 113 -3.35 12.94 -10.71
N VAL A 114 -3.04 11.67 -10.50
CA VAL A 114 -4.08 10.64 -10.39
C VAL A 114 -5.07 10.92 -9.24
N PHE A 115 -4.62 11.56 -8.17
CA PHE A 115 -5.46 11.92 -7.02
C PHE A 115 -6.48 13.02 -7.30
N ASP A 116 -6.16 13.94 -8.21
CA ASP A 116 -6.99 15.12 -8.49
C ASP A 116 -7.77 14.97 -9.80
N ASP A 117 -7.11 14.42 -10.83
CA ASP A 117 -7.64 14.35 -12.19
C ASP A 117 -8.20 12.97 -12.55
N GLY A 118 -7.88 11.93 -11.74
CA GLY A 118 -8.32 10.56 -11.98
C GLY A 118 -7.70 9.93 -13.22
N VAL A 119 -8.39 8.95 -13.76
CA VAL A 119 -7.95 8.12 -14.90
C VAL A 119 -8.98 8.15 -16.03
N ILE A 120 -8.59 7.71 -17.21
CA ILE A 120 -9.48 7.51 -18.35
C ILE A 120 -9.64 6.01 -18.66
N PRO A 121 -10.75 5.56 -19.25
CA PRO A 121 -10.89 4.19 -19.70
C PRO A 121 -9.81 3.78 -20.73
N GLY A 122 -9.38 2.52 -20.68
CA GLY A 122 -8.42 1.90 -21.59
C GLY A 122 -8.76 0.43 -21.80
N ALA A 123 -7.79 -0.45 -21.60
CA ALA A 123 -8.01 -1.89 -21.59
C ALA A 123 -8.94 -2.33 -20.44
N THR A 124 -8.93 -1.56 -19.36
CA THR A 124 -9.87 -1.62 -18.23
C THR A 124 -10.60 -0.29 -18.12
N PRO A 125 -11.75 -0.24 -17.41
CA PRO A 125 -12.48 1.03 -17.24
C PRO A 125 -11.70 2.07 -16.41
N GLY A 126 -10.74 1.65 -15.60
CA GLY A 126 -10.14 2.47 -14.56
C GLY A 126 -11.03 2.60 -13.33
N GLU A 127 -10.45 3.03 -12.21
CA GLU A 127 -11.17 3.29 -10.96
C GLU A 127 -11.18 4.78 -10.64
N SER A 128 -12.27 5.29 -10.05
CA SER A 128 -12.23 6.58 -9.37
C SER A 128 -11.54 6.46 -8.00
N ILE A 129 -11.12 7.59 -7.43
CA ILE A 129 -10.50 7.58 -6.09
C ILE A 129 -11.50 7.10 -5.02
N GLU A 130 -12.79 7.39 -5.20
CA GLU A 130 -13.88 6.96 -4.33
C GLU A 130 -14.03 5.43 -4.36
N GLN A 131 -13.95 4.80 -5.54
CA GLN A 131 -13.99 3.34 -5.68
C GLN A 131 -12.79 2.68 -4.97
N VAL A 132 -11.59 3.24 -5.12
CA VAL A 132 -10.41 2.75 -4.38
C VAL A 132 -10.61 2.93 -2.88
N ALA A 133 -11.15 4.08 -2.43
CA ALA A 133 -11.42 4.33 -1.03
C ALA A 133 -12.47 3.36 -0.45
N ASP A 134 -13.52 3.02 -1.22
CA ASP A 134 -14.56 2.09 -0.78
C ASP A 134 -14.02 0.68 -0.55
N ARG A 135 -13.17 0.17 -1.46
CA ARG A 135 -12.52 -1.14 -1.27
C ARG A 135 -11.47 -1.11 -0.14
N CYS A 136 -10.82 0.02 0.09
CA CYS A 136 -9.95 0.19 1.26
C CYS A 136 -10.74 0.12 2.58
N ARG A 137 -11.95 0.71 2.65
CA ARG A 137 -12.85 0.56 3.81
C ARG A 137 -13.20 -0.91 4.06
N THR A 138 -13.51 -1.65 3.00
CA THR A 138 -13.80 -3.10 3.10
C THR A 138 -12.62 -3.87 3.71
N VAL A 139 -11.37 -3.55 3.32
CA VAL A 139 -10.17 -4.16 3.91
C VAL A 139 -10.03 -3.81 5.39
N ILE A 140 -10.23 -2.53 5.75
CA ILE A 140 -10.16 -2.08 7.14
C ILE A 140 -11.21 -2.81 7.97
N ASP A 141 -12.47 -2.84 7.53
CA ASP A 141 -13.58 -3.50 8.22
C ASP A 141 -13.30 -5.00 8.43
N ARG A 142 -12.70 -5.67 7.44
CA ARG A 142 -12.26 -7.06 7.55
C ARG A 142 -11.15 -7.24 8.59
N ALA A 143 -10.23 -6.31 8.68
CA ALA A 143 -9.08 -6.37 9.59
C ALA A 143 -9.47 -6.10 11.06
N MET A 144 -10.47 -5.25 11.30
CA MET A 144 -10.85 -4.76 12.64
C MET A 144 -11.01 -5.85 13.71
N PRO A 145 -11.75 -6.97 13.49
CA PRO A 145 -11.93 -7.98 14.53
C PRO A 145 -10.63 -8.64 14.99
N TYR A 146 -9.63 -8.70 14.10
CA TYR A 146 -8.35 -9.37 14.37
C TYR A 146 -7.40 -8.53 15.21
N LEU A 147 -7.58 -7.21 15.24
CA LEU A 147 -6.76 -6.31 16.05
C LEU A 147 -6.93 -6.53 17.56
N ALA A 148 -7.99 -7.22 17.99
CA ALA A 148 -8.18 -7.60 19.38
C ALA A 148 -7.13 -8.64 19.87
N THR A 149 -6.51 -9.39 18.97
CA THR A 149 -5.61 -10.50 19.31
C THR A 149 -4.20 -10.36 18.78
N GLY A 150 -3.93 -9.36 17.96
CA GLY A 150 -2.60 -9.11 17.40
C GLY A 150 -2.62 -8.07 16.28
N ASP A 151 -1.48 -7.88 15.66
CA ASP A 151 -1.37 -7.00 14.50
C ASP A 151 -2.02 -7.63 13.25
N VAL A 152 -2.42 -6.79 12.30
CA VAL A 152 -2.86 -7.22 10.97
C VAL A 152 -1.89 -6.66 9.92
N ALA A 153 -1.28 -7.54 9.13
CA ALA A 153 -0.43 -7.14 8.02
C ALA A 153 -1.26 -6.97 6.74
N LEU A 154 -1.11 -5.83 6.07
CA LEU A 154 -1.73 -5.51 4.79
C LEU A 154 -0.63 -5.27 3.75
N VAL A 155 -0.46 -6.22 2.83
CA VAL A 155 0.59 -6.17 1.80
C VAL A 155 -0.01 -5.74 0.47
N GLY A 156 0.42 -4.59 -0.03
CA GLY A 156 -0.19 -3.98 -1.21
C GLY A 156 0.73 -3.01 -1.96
N HIS A 157 0.14 -1.94 -2.44
CA HIS A 157 0.73 -1.08 -3.45
C HIS A 157 0.75 0.38 -3.04
N GLY A 158 1.42 1.20 -3.85
CA GLY A 158 1.71 2.58 -3.52
C GLY A 158 0.47 3.44 -3.30
N HIS A 159 -0.39 3.58 -4.30
CA HIS A 159 -1.57 4.45 -4.16
C HIS A 159 -2.67 3.83 -3.31
N CYS A 160 -2.92 2.54 -3.44
CA CYS A 160 -3.91 1.84 -2.63
C CYS A 160 -3.63 2.01 -1.12
N LEU A 161 -2.40 1.74 -0.65
CA LEU A 161 -2.07 1.84 0.77
C LEU A 161 -2.06 3.30 1.28
N ARG A 162 -1.73 4.28 0.44
CA ARG A 162 -1.81 5.71 0.79
C ARG A 162 -3.25 6.16 0.97
N ILE A 163 -4.16 5.69 0.10
CA ILE A 163 -5.61 5.93 0.22
C ILE A 163 -6.16 5.20 1.44
N LEU A 164 -5.75 3.95 1.68
CA LEU A 164 -6.16 3.19 2.86
C LEU A 164 -5.80 3.93 4.15
N ALA A 165 -4.58 4.47 4.23
CA ALA A 165 -4.17 5.26 5.39
C ALA A 165 -5.03 6.53 5.56
N SER A 166 -5.33 7.24 4.47
CA SER A 166 -6.20 8.42 4.51
C SER A 166 -7.61 8.08 5.03
N VAL A 167 -8.17 6.98 4.50
CA VAL A 167 -9.50 6.47 4.92
C VAL A 167 -9.50 6.02 6.38
N PHE A 168 -8.45 5.32 6.81
CA PHE A 168 -8.28 4.91 8.21
C PHE A 168 -8.29 6.11 9.16
N LEU A 169 -7.62 7.19 8.79
CA LEU A 169 -7.57 8.44 9.54
C LEU A 169 -8.89 9.24 9.50
N GLY A 170 -9.92 8.76 8.77
CA GLY A 170 -11.17 9.50 8.58
C GLY A 170 -11.03 10.75 7.71
N GLN A 171 -9.98 10.83 6.88
CA GLN A 171 -9.66 11.95 6.02
C GLN A 171 -10.12 11.73 4.58
N ASP A 172 -10.11 12.81 3.79
CA ASP A 172 -10.30 12.70 2.34
C ASP A 172 -9.26 11.75 1.72
N PRO A 173 -9.64 10.83 0.85
CA PRO A 173 -8.71 9.94 0.16
C PRO A 173 -7.56 10.66 -0.56
N ARG A 174 -7.78 11.93 -0.98
CA ARG A 174 -6.78 12.78 -1.62
C ARG A 174 -5.59 13.14 -0.70
N LEU A 175 -5.74 13.02 0.64
CA LEU A 175 -4.60 13.13 1.56
C LEU A 175 -3.49 12.15 1.18
N GLY A 176 -3.82 11.00 0.57
CA GLY A 176 -2.86 10.05 0.06
C GLY A 176 -1.82 10.66 -0.89
N SER A 177 -2.15 11.76 -1.59
CA SER A 177 -1.19 12.48 -2.46
C SER A 177 0.00 13.05 -1.68
N GLN A 178 -0.16 13.32 -0.40
CA GLN A 178 0.84 13.91 0.49
C GLN A 178 1.63 12.87 1.31
N LEU A 179 1.26 11.61 1.21
CA LEU A 179 1.87 10.51 1.94
C LEU A 179 2.90 9.79 1.04
N LEU A 180 4.19 10.09 1.18
CA LEU A 180 5.23 9.34 0.46
C LEU A 180 5.26 7.89 0.96
N LEU A 181 5.36 6.92 0.04
CA LEU A 181 5.45 5.50 0.38
C LEU A 181 6.38 4.78 -0.60
N ASP A 182 7.56 4.41 -0.14
CA ASP A 182 8.61 3.79 -0.95
C ASP A 182 8.40 2.28 -1.12
N ALA A 183 8.99 1.70 -2.17
CA ALA A 183 8.96 0.25 -2.40
C ALA A 183 9.67 -0.48 -1.24
N GLY A 184 9.02 -1.50 -0.68
CA GLY A 184 9.52 -2.27 0.46
C GLY A 184 9.48 -1.50 1.78
N SER A 185 8.72 -0.41 1.87
CA SER A 185 8.52 0.30 3.14
C SER A 185 7.44 -0.33 4.00
N VAL A 186 7.57 -0.11 5.31
CA VAL A 186 6.59 -0.50 6.33
C VAL A 186 6.04 0.75 7.02
N SER A 187 4.73 0.81 7.17
CA SER A 187 4.02 1.84 7.94
C SER A 187 3.11 1.21 8.97
N VAL A 188 2.84 1.89 10.06
CA VAL A 188 2.01 1.39 11.16
C VAL A 188 0.93 2.41 11.50
N LEU A 189 -0.31 1.95 11.45
CA LEU A 189 -1.50 2.69 11.82
C LEU A 189 -2.12 2.04 13.05
N ARG A 190 -2.58 2.85 14.01
CA ARG A 190 -3.26 2.35 15.20
C ARG A 190 -4.25 3.38 15.74
N TRP A 191 -4.92 3.02 16.82
CA TRP A 191 -5.69 3.97 17.61
C TRP A 191 -4.87 4.44 18.81
N GLU A 192 -4.85 5.74 19.04
CA GLU A 192 -4.48 6.31 20.33
C GLU A 192 -5.78 6.70 21.03
N ARG A 193 -6.21 5.89 22.00
CA ARG A 193 -7.56 5.93 22.55
C ARG A 193 -8.60 5.82 21.44
N GLU A 194 -9.43 6.83 21.22
CA GLU A 194 -10.47 6.85 20.17
C GLU A 194 -10.00 7.47 18.85
N VAL A 195 -8.75 7.93 18.77
CA VAL A 195 -8.24 8.66 17.61
C VAL A 195 -7.39 7.73 16.72
N PRO A 196 -7.74 7.56 15.44
CA PRO A 196 -6.87 6.85 14.51
C PRO A 196 -5.63 7.70 14.22
N VAL A 197 -4.46 7.10 14.35
CA VAL A 197 -3.16 7.78 14.18
C VAL A 197 -2.18 6.99 13.31
N ILE A 198 -1.22 7.69 12.75
CA ILE A 198 -0.02 7.10 12.15
C ILE A 198 1.04 6.98 13.25
N GLU A 199 1.36 5.77 13.68
CA GLU A 199 2.47 5.53 14.62
C GLU A 199 3.83 5.69 13.93
N SER A 200 3.95 5.15 12.72
CA SER A 200 5.14 5.32 11.90
C SER A 200 4.77 5.24 10.42
N TRP A 201 5.50 5.97 9.59
CA TRP A 201 5.22 6.04 8.16
C TRP A 201 6.49 5.89 7.32
N ASN A 202 6.38 5.10 6.23
CA ASN A 202 7.40 4.94 5.20
C ASN A 202 8.78 4.52 5.74
N ARG A 203 8.81 3.63 6.74
CA ARG A 203 10.07 3.12 7.28
C ARG A 203 10.71 2.15 6.27
N THR A 204 11.96 2.43 5.92
CA THR A 204 12.81 1.57 5.09
C THR A 204 14.12 1.28 5.80
N LEU A 205 14.72 0.14 5.49
CA LEU A 205 16.10 -0.11 5.92
C LEU A 205 17.05 0.52 4.89
N GLN A 206 17.87 1.45 5.35
CA GLN A 206 18.93 2.03 4.50
C GLN A 206 19.81 0.91 3.93
N GLN A 207 20.06 0.97 2.63
CA GLN A 207 21.07 0.08 2.08
C GLN A 207 22.44 0.44 2.71
N PRO A 208 23.25 -0.56 3.11
CA PRO A 208 24.63 -0.27 3.43
C PRO A 208 25.24 0.43 2.21
N SER A 209 25.79 1.63 2.44
CA SER A 209 26.53 2.34 1.41
C SER A 209 27.62 1.39 0.89
N THR A 210 27.55 1.01 -0.38
CA THR A 210 28.67 0.36 -1.04
C THR A 210 29.84 1.32 -0.96
N PRO A 211 30.98 0.93 -0.36
CA PRO A 211 32.17 1.78 -0.41
C PRO A 211 32.49 2.03 -1.87
N SER A 212 32.67 3.30 -2.24
CA SER A 212 33.18 3.66 -3.56
C SER A 212 34.50 2.91 -3.78
N PRO A 213 34.69 2.24 -4.92
CA PRO A 213 36.00 1.71 -5.26
C PRO A 213 36.96 2.89 -5.30
N GLY A 214 37.96 2.86 -4.41
CA GLY A 214 39.07 3.78 -4.35
C GLY A 214 39.97 3.69 -5.61
#